data_c2a54f999273348dec0d4f4880adeba6
#
_entry.id   c2a54f999273348dec0d4f4880adeba6
#
_cell.length_a   1.000
_cell.length_b   1.000
_cell.length_c   1.000
_cell.angle_alpha   90.00
_cell.angle_beta   90.00
_cell.angle_gamma   90.00
#
_symmetry.space_group_name_H-M   'P 1'
#
loop_
_entity.id
_entity.type
_entity.pdbx_description
1 polymer ?
#
loop_
_entity_poly.entity_id
_entity_poly.type
_entity_poly.pdbx_seq_one_letter_code
_entity_poly.pdbx_strand_id
1 'polypeptide(L)'
;MPAHICGVDEAGRGPLAGPVYAAAVILDPARPIIGLNDSKKLSEHTRDRLALEIKEKALAYAIAFASVEEIDAINILQATMLAMQRAVLGLVLAPSEALIDGNRCPKLAIPARAIVRGDASEPVISAASILAKTARDAEMCRMHLLIPQYAMNQHKGYDTPQHRAALNRYGPTEFHRKSFAPVRNLLAQGRAISV
;
A
#
# COMPACT_ATOMS: atom_id res chain seq x y z
N MET A 1 11.32 -28.93 7.28
CA MET A 1 11.26 -27.57 7.82
C MET A 1 9.79 -27.18 8.00
N PRO A 2 9.41 -26.42 9.02
CA PRO A 2 8.03 -25.97 9.14
C PRO A 2 7.65 -25.13 7.90
N ALA A 3 6.45 -25.34 7.39
CA ALA A 3 5.93 -24.58 6.27
C ALA A 3 5.57 -23.16 6.73
N HIS A 4 6.24 -22.15 6.21
CA HIS A 4 5.93 -20.75 6.52
C HIS A 4 4.98 -20.17 5.48
N ILE A 5 3.83 -19.69 5.93
CA ILE A 5 2.84 -19.02 5.09
C ILE A 5 2.98 -17.52 5.28
N CYS A 6 3.12 -16.76 4.20
CA CYS A 6 3.05 -15.30 4.27
C CYS A 6 1.69 -14.78 3.85
N GLY A 7 1.21 -13.73 4.51
CA GLY A 7 0.08 -12.91 4.06
C GLY A 7 0.58 -11.68 3.33
N VAL A 8 -0.14 -11.26 2.32
CA VAL A 8 0.21 -10.12 1.47
C VAL A 8 -1.01 -9.24 1.23
N ASP A 9 -0.85 -7.93 1.40
CA ASP A 9 -1.88 -6.94 1.10
C ASP A 9 -1.26 -5.64 0.60
N GLU A 10 -2.08 -4.76 0.00
CA GLU A 10 -1.66 -3.46 -0.53
C GLU A 10 -2.39 -2.28 0.11
N ALA A 11 -1.82 -1.10 -0.05
CA ALA A 11 -2.45 0.18 0.27
C ALA A 11 -2.16 1.22 -0.82
N GLY A 12 -3.18 2.00 -1.20
CA GLY A 12 -2.97 3.13 -2.08
C GLY A 12 -3.29 2.90 -3.54
N ARG A 13 -4.19 2.01 -3.91
CA ARG A 13 -4.64 1.84 -5.31
C ARG A 13 -5.49 2.99 -5.81
N GLY A 14 -6.43 3.48 -5.01
CA GLY A 14 -7.41 4.51 -5.41
C GLY A 14 -6.92 5.96 -5.43
N PRO A 15 -5.91 6.38 -4.66
CA PRO A 15 -5.45 7.78 -4.64
C PRO A 15 -4.95 8.30 -5.98
N LEU A 16 -5.08 9.63 -6.17
CA LEU A 16 -4.58 10.36 -7.35
C LEU A 16 -3.08 10.65 -7.28
N ALA A 17 -2.48 10.50 -6.11
CA ALA A 17 -1.07 10.81 -5.86
C ALA A 17 -0.38 9.76 -5.00
N GLY A 18 0.92 9.68 -5.15
CA GLY A 18 1.81 8.81 -4.40
C GLY A 18 1.87 7.36 -4.90
N PRO A 19 2.86 6.59 -4.41
CA PRO A 19 3.08 5.20 -4.77
C PRO A 19 1.97 4.28 -4.24
N VAL A 20 1.89 3.07 -4.79
CA VAL A 20 1.16 1.95 -4.20
C VAL A 20 2.12 1.13 -3.36
N TYR A 21 1.77 0.87 -2.11
CA TYR A 21 2.55 0.07 -1.16
C TYR A 21 1.96 -1.33 -1.04
N ALA A 22 2.82 -2.31 -0.79
CA ALA A 22 2.43 -3.65 -0.38
C ALA A 22 3.33 -4.12 0.77
N ALA A 23 2.81 -5.03 1.57
CA ALA A 23 3.59 -5.70 2.60
C ALA A 23 3.36 -7.21 2.53
N ALA A 24 4.39 -7.96 2.94
CA ALA A 24 4.33 -9.39 3.16
C ALA A 24 4.75 -9.69 4.61
N VAL A 25 4.03 -10.57 5.30
CA VAL A 25 4.27 -10.90 6.71
C VAL A 25 4.20 -12.40 6.92
N ILE A 26 5.13 -12.96 7.70
CA ILE A 26 5.08 -14.32 8.25
C ILE A 26 4.96 -14.15 9.76
N LEU A 27 3.79 -14.51 10.32
CA LEU A 27 3.56 -14.42 11.76
C LEU A 27 4.26 -15.56 12.51
N ASP A 28 4.65 -15.28 13.75
CA ASP A 28 5.16 -16.29 14.68
C ASP A 28 4.01 -16.89 15.49
N PRO A 29 3.70 -18.20 15.34
CA PRO A 29 2.65 -18.83 16.13
C PRO A 29 2.92 -18.83 17.65
N ALA A 30 4.19 -18.74 18.06
CA ALA A 30 4.58 -18.67 19.47
C ALA A 30 4.40 -17.27 20.07
N ARG A 31 4.23 -16.23 19.24
CA ARG A 31 4.09 -14.82 19.67
C ARG A 31 2.82 -14.19 19.08
N PRO A 32 1.61 -14.61 19.50
CA PRO A 32 0.36 -14.13 18.92
C PRO A 32 0.19 -12.62 19.09
N ILE A 33 -0.40 -11.97 18.08
CA ILE A 33 -0.72 -10.55 18.07
C ILE A 33 -2.23 -10.40 18.14
N ILE A 34 -2.72 -9.76 19.20
CA ILE A 34 -4.16 -9.60 19.45
C ILE A 34 -4.68 -8.32 18.80
N GLY A 35 -5.85 -8.40 18.17
CA GLY A 35 -6.54 -7.25 17.59
C GLY A 35 -6.19 -6.97 16.12
N LEU A 36 -5.53 -7.90 15.44
CA LEU A 36 -5.37 -7.85 13.98
C LEU A 36 -6.75 -7.83 13.31
N ASN A 37 -6.95 -6.91 12.37
CA ASN A 37 -8.18 -6.74 11.60
C ASN A 37 -7.88 -5.92 10.33
N ASP A 38 -8.87 -5.82 9.43
CA ASP A 38 -8.85 -4.88 8.30
C ASP A 38 -8.38 -3.49 8.77
N SER A 39 -7.29 -3.01 8.18
CA SER A 39 -6.63 -1.76 8.58
C SER A 39 -7.53 -0.53 8.49
N LYS A 40 -8.57 -0.56 7.64
CA LYS A 40 -9.54 0.53 7.46
C LYS A 40 -10.55 0.62 8.62
N LYS A 41 -10.73 -0.48 9.38
CA LYS A 41 -11.60 -0.54 10.56
C LYS A 41 -10.89 -0.12 11.84
N LEU A 42 -9.57 -0.01 11.81
CA LEU A 42 -8.76 0.37 12.95
C LEU A 42 -8.52 1.89 12.96
N SER A 43 -8.47 2.50 14.15
CA SER A 43 -8.00 3.87 14.30
C SER A 43 -6.51 3.99 13.90
N GLU A 44 -6.06 5.18 13.53
CA GLU A 44 -4.66 5.43 13.18
C GLU A 44 -3.73 5.01 14.34
N HIS A 45 -4.04 5.46 15.57
CA HIS A 45 -3.29 5.08 16.76
C HIS A 45 -3.22 3.55 16.99
N THR A 46 -4.32 2.82 16.75
CA THR A 46 -4.33 1.36 16.88
C THR A 46 -3.48 0.70 15.79
N ARG A 47 -3.55 1.21 14.55
CA ARG A 47 -2.70 0.72 13.45
C ARG A 47 -1.22 0.91 13.75
N ASP A 48 -0.83 2.09 14.22
CA ASP A 48 0.58 2.40 14.51
C ASP A 48 1.12 1.50 15.61
N ARG A 49 0.35 1.30 16.69
CA ARG A 49 0.71 0.36 17.76
C ARG A 49 0.86 -1.06 17.23
N LEU A 50 -0.10 -1.55 16.46
CA LEU A 50 -0.05 -2.90 15.88
C LEU A 50 1.08 -3.05 14.86
N ALA A 51 1.38 -2.01 14.07
CA ALA A 51 2.49 -2.05 13.14
C ALA A 51 3.84 -2.23 13.85
N LEU A 52 4.04 -1.59 15.01
CA LEU A 52 5.24 -1.81 15.82
C LEU A 52 5.27 -3.24 16.37
N GLU A 53 4.14 -3.72 16.90
CA GLU A 53 4.03 -5.06 17.46
C GLU A 53 4.25 -6.16 16.39
N ILE A 54 3.74 -5.97 15.15
CA ILE A 54 3.99 -6.88 14.03
C ILE A 54 5.48 -6.92 13.68
N LYS A 55 6.13 -5.76 13.58
CA LYS A 55 7.56 -5.68 13.26
C LYS A 55 8.45 -6.33 14.32
N GLU A 56 8.03 -6.31 15.59
CA GLU A 56 8.75 -6.91 16.70
C GLU A 56 8.53 -8.42 16.79
N LYS A 57 7.30 -8.89 16.55
CA LYS A 57 6.88 -10.27 16.85
C LYS A 57 6.86 -11.20 15.64
N ALA A 58 6.73 -10.70 14.42
CA ALA A 58 6.68 -11.52 13.22
C ALA A 58 8.02 -12.25 12.99
N LEU A 59 7.97 -13.46 12.43
CA LEU A 59 9.16 -14.19 12.00
C LEU A 59 9.89 -13.46 10.86
N ALA A 60 9.11 -12.87 9.94
CA ALA A 60 9.63 -12.02 8.88
C ALA A 60 8.54 -11.07 8.39
N TYR A 61 8.95 -9.90 7.95
CA TYR A 61 8.10 -8.98 7.20
C TYR A 61 8.93 -8.21 6.16
N ALA A 62 8.28 -7.76 5.11
CA ALA A 62 8.85 -6.85 4.15
C ALA A 62 7.78 -5.87 3.65
N ILE A 63 8.20 -4.65 3.35
CA ILE A 63 7.36 -3.60 2.79
C ILE A 63 8.01 -3.14 1.50
N ALA A 64 7.24 -3.05 0.43
CA ALA A 64 7.70 -2.61 -0.87
C ALA A 64 6.65 -1.70 -1.52
N PHE A 65 7.04 -1.03 -2.59
CA PHE A 65 6.14 -0.15 -3.33
C PHE A 65 6.42 -0.22 -4.84
N ALA A 66 5.45 0.27 -5.61
CA ALA A 66 5.67 0.68 -6.98
C ALA A 66 5.42 2.19 -7.08
N SER A 67 6.32 2.89 -7.80
CA SER A 67 6.34 4.35 -7.88
C SER A 67 5.19 4.90 -8.73
N VAL A 68 5.03 6.23 -8.74
CA VAL A 68 4.06 6.92 -9.60
C VAL A 68 4.37 6.68 -11.08
N GLU A 69 5.64 6.72 -11.46
CA GLU A 69 6.11 6.46 -12.82
C GLU A 69 5.78 5.02 -13.26
N GLU A 70 6.00 4.05 -12.37
CA GLU A 70 5.64 2.65 -12.63
C GLU A 70 4.12 2.48 -12.77
N ILE A 71 3.32 3.15 -11.91
CA ILE A 71 1.86 3.12 -12.02
C ILE A 71 1.42 3.69 -13.38
N ASP A 72 1.99 4.81 -13.80
CA ASP A 72 1.66 5.43 -15.09
C ASP A 72 2.11 4.61 -16.30
N ALA A 73 3.23 3.89 -16.17
CA ALA A 73 3.78 3.05 -17.24
C ALA A 73 3.02 1.73 -17.43
N ILE A 74 2.67 1.02 -16.33
CA ILE A 74 2.13 -0.34 -16.39
C ILE A 74 0.70 -0.48 -15.86
N ASN A 75 0.04 0.59 -15.51
CA ASN A 75 -1.24 0.76 -14.81
C ASN A 75 -1.24 0.29 -13.35
N ILE A 76 -2.26 0.75 -12.59
CA ILE A 76 -2.34 0.51 -11.14
C ILE A 76 -2.46 -0.98 -10.78
N LEU A 77 -3.11 -1.80 -11.60
CA LEU A 77 -3.24 -3.23 -11.33
C LEU A 77 -1.88 -3.92 -11.40
N GLN A 78 -1.12 -3.69 -12.46
CA GLN A 78 0.20 -4.29 -12.63
C GLN A 78 1.22 -3.74 -11.63
N ALA A 79 1.14 -2.45 -11.33
CA ALA A 79 1.97 -1.82 -10.30
C ALA A 79 1.68 -2.40 -8.89
N THR A 80 0.42 -2.70 -8.57
CA THR A 80 0.04 -3.40 -7.34
C THR A 80 0.65 -4.80 -7.30
N MET A 81 0.52 -5.57 -8.38
CA MET A 81 1.12 -6.91 -8.46
C MET A 81 2.66 -6.86 -8.32
N LEU A 82 3.30 -5.85 -8.91
CA LEU A 82 4.73 -5.62 -8.79
C LEU A 82 5.15 -5.30 -7.34
N ALA A 83 4.42 -4.42 -6.65
CA ALA A 83 4.67 -4.10 -5.25
C ALA A 83 4.52 -5.34 -4.35
N MET A 84 3.46 -6.15 -4.55
CA MET A 84 3.25 -7.41 -3.82
C MET A 84 4.37 -8.42 -4.08
N GLN A 85 4.78 -8.58 -5.34
CA GLN A 85 5.91 -9.44 -5.70
C GLN A 85 7.20 -9.01 -4.99
N ARG A 86 7.51 -7.71 -5.01
CA ARG A 86 8.67 -7.13 -4.31
C ARG A 86 8.62 -7.36 -2.80
N ALA A 87 7.43 -7.24 -2.20
CA ALA A 87 7.25 -7.49 -0.77
C ALA A 87 7.54 -8.96 -0.42
N VAL A 88 7.03 -9.92 -1.20
CA VAL A 88 7.31 -11.35 -0.98
C VAL A 88 8.80 -11.66 -1.17
N LEU A 89 9.42 -11.14 -2.24
CA LEU A 89 10.85 -11.32 -2.52
C LEU A 89 11.77 -10.66 -1.48
N GLY A 90 11.29 -9.63 -0.79
CA GLY A 90 12.02 -8.93 0.27
C GLY A 90 12.01 -9.62 1.63
N LEU A 91 11.25 -10.72 1.80
CA LEU A 91 11.22 -11.48 3.04
C LEU A 91 12.57 -12.16 3.29
N VAL A 92 13.14 -11.98 4.48
CA VAL A 92 14.40 -12.63 4.90
C VAL A 92 14.23 -14.14 5.16
N LEU A 93 13.00 -14.60 5.36
CA LEU A 93 12.62 -15.98 5.50
C LEU A 93 11.72 -16.36 4.31
N ALA A 94 12.15 -17.35 3.52
CA ALA A 94 11.42 -17.79 2.34
C ALA A 94 10.09 -18.48 2.73
N PRO A 95 8.93 -17.97 2.27
CA PRO A 95 7.66 -18.63 2.49
C PRO A 95 7.47 -19.83 1.56
N SER A 96 6.70 -20.82 2.00
CA SER A 96 6.28 -21.97 1.20
C SER A 96 4.99 -21.70 0.40
N GLU A 97 4.17 -20.76 0.87
CA GLU A 97 2.90 -20.32 0.25
C GLU A 97 2.64 -18.86 0.58
N ALA A 98 1.98 -18.14 -0.33
CA ALA A 98 1.51 -16.77 -0.13
C ALA A 98 -0.02 -16.70 -0.17
N LEU A 99 -0.63 -16.10 0.86
CA LEU A 99 -2.04 -15.71 0.91
C LEU A 99 -2.16 -14.24 0.53
N ILE A 100 -2.86 -13.95 -0.56
CA ILE A 100 -2.94 -12.61 -1.14
C ILE A 100 -4.34 -12.03 -0.90
N ASP A 101 -4.45 -10.82 -0.37
CA ASP A 101 -5.75 -10.14 -0.33
C ASP A 101 -6.28 -9.87 -1.74
N GLY A 102 -7.60 -10.06 -1.91
CA GLY A 102 -8.28 -9.79 -3.18
C GLY A 102 -8.56 -11.02 -4.02
N ASN A 103 -8.64 -10.84 -5.34
CA ASN A 103 -9.06 -11.87 -6.30
C ASN A 103 -7.98 -12.23 -7.34
N ARG A 104 -6.76 -11.75 -7.18
CA ARG A 104 -5.64 -11.99 -8.11
C ARG A 104 -4.34 -12.16 -7.34
N CYS A 105 -3.46 -13.00 -7.86
CA CYS A 105 -2.12 -13.20 -7.32
C CYS A 105 -1.05 -12.53 -8.19
N PRO A 106 0.00 -11.97 -7.59
CA PRO A 106 1.21 -11.60 -8.32
C PRO A 106 1.91 -12.87 -8.86
N LYS A 107 2.77 -12.69 -9.84
CA LYS A 107 3.59 -13.79 -10.36
C LYS A 107 4.71 -14.10 -9.35
N LEU A 108 4.62 -15.24 -8.68
CA LEU A 108 5.57 -15.73 -7.68
C LEU A 108 6.16 -17.07 -8.10
N ALA A 109 7.34 -17.40 -7.56
CA ALA A 109 7.97 -18.71 -7.72
C ALA A 109 7.40 -19.78 -6.76
N ILE A 110 6.56 -19.38 -5.82
CA ILE A 110 5.89 -20.23 -4.83
C ILE A 110 4.38 -20.27 -5.10
N PRO A 111 3.65 -21.27 -4.59
CA PRO A 111 2.19 -21.27 -4.60
C PRO A 111 1.61 -20.01 -3.99
N ALA A 112 0.59 -19.44 -4.64
CA ALA A 112 -0.11 -18.27 -4.16
C ALA A 112 -1.62 -18.45 -4.31
N ARG A 113 -2.37 -18.01 -3.29
CA ARG A 113 -3.82 -18.11 -3.24
C ARG A 113 -4.45 -16.77 -2.92
N ALA A 114 -5.33 -16.31 -3.80
CA ALA A 114 -6.10 -15.09 -3.57
C ALA A 114 -7.27 -15.35 -2.62
N ILE A 115 -7.47 -14.47 -1.65
CA ILE A 115 -8.52 -14.56 -0.64
C ILE A 115 -9.27 -13.23 -0.62
N VAL A 116 -10.52 -13.27 -1.07
CA VAL A 116 -11.38 -12.08 -1.09
C VAL A 116 -11.70 -11.66 0.34
N ARG A 117 -11.37 -10.41 0.70
CA ARG A 117 -11.47 -9.85 2.05
C ARG A 117 -10.60 -10.61 3.07
N GLY A 118 -9.46 -11.10 2.62
CA GLY A 118 -8.51 -11.80 3.47
C GLY A 118 -7.98 -10.93 4.62
N ASP A 119 -7.94 -9.61 4.41
CA ASP A 119 -7.60 -8.62 5.43
C ASP A 119 -8.53 -8.65 6.67
N ALA A 120 -9.74 -9.17 6.53
CA ALA A 120 -10.69 -9.34 7.62
C ALA A 120 -10.79 -10.78 8.17
N SER A 121 -10.33 -11.81 7.42
CA SER A 121 -10.49 -13.22 7.77
C SER A 121 -9.19 -13.94 8.12
N GLU A 122 -8.06 -13.50 7.58
CA GLU A 122 -6.75 -14.14 7.73
C GLU A 122 -5.80 -13.24 8.53
N PRO A 123 -5.42 -13.60 9.76
CA PRO A 123 -4.55 -12.77 10.60
C PRO A 123 -3.23 -12.35 9.92
N VAL A 124 -2.66 -13.22 9.10
CA VAL A 124 -1.41 -12.95 8.39
C VAL A 124 -1.60 -11.89 7.30
N ILE A 125 -2.77 -11.85 6.63
CA ILE A 125 -3.13 -10.80 5.66
C ILE A 125 -3.50 -9.50 6.40
N SER A 126 -4.23 -9.59 7.52
CA SER A 126 -4.52 -8.41 8.37
C SER A 126 -3.23 -7.71 8.81
N ALA A 127 -2.20 -8.47 9.20
CA ALA A 127 -0.91 -7.91 9.56
C ALA A 127 -0.23 -7.21 8.38
N ALA A 128 -0.27 -7.80 7.18
CA ALA A 128 0.24 -7.17 5.96
C ALA A 128 -0.53 -5.88 5.60
N SER A 129 -1.87 -5.89 5.70
CA SER A 129 -2.73 -4.72 5.53
C SER A 129 -2.31 -3.55 6.41
N ILE A 130 -2.10 -3.81 7.70
CA ILE A 130 -1.66 -2.81 8.68
C ILE A 130 -0.30 -2.23 8.30
N LEU A 131 0.69 -3.06 7.95
CA LEU A 131 2.02 -2.58 7.56
C LEU A 131 2.00 -1.77 6.26
N ALA A 132 1.30 -2.25 5.23
CA ALA A 132 1.17 -1.53 3.96
C ALA A 132 0.49 -0.17 4.16
N LYS A 133 -0.59 -0.12 4.93
CA LYS A 133 -1.34 1.12 5.22
C LYS A 133 -0.51 2.11 6.01
N THR A 134 0.13 1.68 7.09
CA THR A 134 0.95 2.55 7.96
C THR A 134 2.15 3.11 7.18
N ALA A 135 2.84 2.29 6.40
CA ALA A 135 3.97 2.73 5.59
C ALA A 135 3.55 3.76 4.54
N ARG A 136 2.41 3.52 3.86
CA ARG A 136 1.90 4.46 2.87
C ARG A 136 1.45 5.78 3.49
N ASP A 137 0.77 5.75 4.62
CA ASP A 137 0.30 6.97 5.29
C ASP A 137 1.49 7.83 5.76
N ALA A 138 2.56 7.21 6.24
CA ALA A 138 3.81 7.90 6.58
C ALA A 138 4.45 8.57 5.35
N GLU A 139 4.46 7.89 4.18
CA GLU A 139 4.95 8.47 2.93
C GLU A 139 4.11 9.70 2.51
N MET A 140 2.78 9.63 2.64
CA MET A 140 1.92 10.77 2.32
C MET A 140 2.13 11.96 3.26
N CYS A 141 2.47 11.70 4.54
CA CYS A 141 2.89 12.76 5.47
C CYS A 141 4.24 13.37 5.06
N ARG A 142 5.21 12.55 4.60
CA ARG A 142 6.49 13.04 4.06
C ARG A 142 6.27 13.90 2.81
N MET A 143 5.43 13.46 1.88
CA MET A 143 5.06 14.25 0.69
C MET A 143 4.40 15.58 1.06
N HIS A 144 3.58 15.63 2.11
CA HIS A 144 2.99 16.87 2.59
C HIS A 144 4.04 17.91 2.99
N LEU A 145 5.19 17.51 3.51
CA LEU A 145 6.26 18.44 3.85
C LEU A 145 6.90 19.07 2.60
N LEU A 146 6.87 18.38 1.46
CA LEU A 146 7.42 18.86 0.19
C LEU A 146 6.41 19.73 -0.56
N ILE A 147 5.12 19.38 -0.51
CA ILE A 147 4.03 20.07 -1.23
C ILE A 147 2.86 20.35 -0.26
N PRO A 148 3.05 21.21 0.75
CA PRO A 148 2.06 21.44 1.82
C PRO A 148 0.72 21.98 1.33
N GLN A 149 0.71 22.69 0.19
CA GLN A 149 -0.50 23.25 -0.43
C GLN A 149 -1.52 22.22 -0.88
N TYR A 150 -1.12 20.94 -1.02
CA TYR A 150 -2.03 19.83 -1.39
C TYR A 150 -2.62 19.10 -0.18
N ALA A 151 -2.16 19.37 1.04
CA ALA A 151 -2.66 18.74 2.28
C ALA A 151 -2.65 17.20 2.26
N MET A 152 -1.59 16.59 1.69
CA MET A 152 -1.46 15.13 1.52
C MET A 152 -1.52 14.34 2.83
N ASN A 153 -1.16 14.97 3.95
CA ASN A 153 -1.26 14.39 5.30
C ASN A 153 -2.71 14.17 5.77
N GLN A 154 -3.68 14.91 5.21
CA GLN A 154 -5.09 14.79 5.60
C GLN A 154 -5.79 13.68 4.80
N HIS A 155 -5.87 13.83 3.50
CA HIS A 155 -6.62 12.93 2.62
C HIS A 155 -5.75 11.82 1.99
N LYS A 156 -4.47 11.72 2.33
CA LYS A 156 -3.55 10.67 1.87
C LYS A 156 -3.53 10.47 0.34
N GLY A 157 -3.73 11.57 -0.41
CA GLY A 157 -3.75 11.58 -1.87
C GLY A 157 -5.06 11.11 -2.52
N TYR A 158 -6.09 10.76 -1.73
CA TYR A 158 -7.39 10.36 -2.27
C TYR A 158 -8.11 11.50 -2.99
N ASP A 159 -9.03 11.13 -3.88
CA ASP A 159 -9.84 12.04 -4.69
C ASP A 159 -10.94 12.70 -3.83
N THR A 160 -10.56 13.67 -3.01
CA THR A 160 -11.45 14.46 -2.15
C THR A 160 -11.70 15.84 -2.77
N PRO A 161 -12.78 16.55 -2.37
CA PRO A 161 -13.02 17.93 -2.79
C PRO A 161 -11.81 18.84 -2.50
N GLN A 162 -11.15 18.67 -1.35
CA GLN A 162 -9.95 19.42 -0.98
C GLN A 162 -8.79 19.16 -1.95
N HIS A 163 -8.53 17.89 -2.29
CA HIS A 163 -7.47 17.52 -3.22
C HIS A 163 -7.75 18.05 -4.63
N ARG A 164 -9.00 17.92 -5.11
CA ARG A 164 -9.43 18.51 -6.40
C ARG A 164 -9.28 20.03 -6.45
N ALA A 165 -9.65 20.72 -5.37
CA ALA A 165 -9.47 22.17 -5.29
C ALA A 165 -7.99 22.58 -5.39
N ALA A 166 -7.09 21.85 -4.70
CA ALA A 166 -5.66 22.06 -4.78
C ALA A 166 -5.12 21.78 -6.20
N LEU A 167 -5.53 20.66 -6.81
CA LEU A 167 -5.18 20.34 -8.20
C LEU A 167 -5.63 21.42 -9.20
N ASN A 168 -6.86 21.93 -9.05
CA ASN A 168 -7.37 23.00 -9.90
C ASN A 168 -6.62 24.33 -9.71
N ARG A 169 -6.18 24.62 -8.49
CA ARG A 169 -5.47 25.85 -8.16
C ARG A 169 -4.00 25.82 -8.56
N TYR A 170 -3.30 24.76 -8.22
CA TYR A 170 -1.83 24.67 -8.31
C TYR A 170 -1.35 23.78 -9.48
N GLY A 171 -2.25 23.04 -10.14
CA GLY A 171 -1.89 22.05 -11.17
C GLY A 171 -1.44 20.72 -10.56
N PRO A 172 -1.18 19.68 -11.37
CA PRO A 172 -0.57 18.44 -10.92
C PRO A 172 0.95 18.62 -10.71
N THR A 173 1.53 17.81 -9.80
CA THR A 173 2.97 17.71 -9.58
C THR A 173 3.47 16.35 -10.06
N GLU A 174 4.80 16.10 -9.96
CA GLU A 174 5.41 14.78 -10.21
C GLU A 174 4.85 13.66 -9.34
N PHE A 175 4.32 13.98 -8.15
CA PHE A 175 3.70 13.01 -7.25
C PHE A 175 2.30 12.56 -7.68
N HIS A 176 1.70 13.19 -8.70
CA HIS A 176 0.36 12.84 -9.17
C HIS A 176 0.41 11.85 -10.33
N ARG A 177 -0.51 10.87 -10.29
CA ARG A 177 -0.63 9.80 -11.28
C ARG A 177 -1.27 10.33 -12.55
N LYS A 178 -0.46 10.57 -13.58
CA LYS A 178 -0.88 11.17 -14.86
C LYS A 178 -1.88 10.29 -15.63
N SER A 179 -1.83 8.99 -15.43
CA SER A 179 -2.75 8.01 -16.04
C SER A 179 -4.16 8.05 -15.44
N PHE A 180 -4.34 8.61 -14.22
CA PHE A 180 -5.64 8.70 -13.56
C PHE A 180 -6.47 9.84 -14.13
N ALA A 181 -7.76 9.57 -14.41
CA ALA A 181 -8.63 10.49 -15.14
C ALA A 181 -8.65 11.94 -14.63
N PRO A 182 -8.77 12.25 -13.32
CA PRO A 182 -8.77 13.63 -12.84
C PRO A 182 -7.48 14.39 -13.19
N VAL A 183 -6.32 13.74 -13.04
CA VAL A 183 -5.01 14.33 -13.33
C VAL A 183 -4.81 14.46 -14.84
N ARG A 184 -5.09 13.38 -15.59
CA ARG A 184 -4.97 13.36 -17.06
C ARG A 184 -5.81 14.47 -17.72
N ASN A 185 -7.04 14.69 -17.23
CA ASN A 185 -7.93 15.69 -17.78
C ASN A 185 -7.40 17.12 -17.56
N LEU A 186 -6.77 17.41 -16.42
CA LEU A 186 -6.12 18.70 -16.16
C LEU A 186 -4.91 18.93 -17.08
N LEU A 187 -4.10 17.90 -17.29
CA LEU A 187 -2.96 17.96 -18.23
C LEU A 187 -3.44 18.19 -19.67
N ALA A 188 -4.53 17.53 -20.09
CA ALA A 188 -5.13 17.74 -21.42
C ALA A 188 -5.69 19.15 -21.63
N GLN A 189 -6.04 19.87 -20.55
CA GLN A 189 -6.46 21.29 -20.57
C GLN A 189 -5.29 22.28 -20.58
N GLY A 190 -4.05 21.80 -20.75
CA GLY A 190 -2.86 22.66 -20.81
C GLY A 190 -2.29 23.06 -19.43
N ARG A 191 -2.72 22.44 -18.34
CA ARG A 191 -2.11 22.65 -17.02
C ARG A 191 -0.73 21.99 -17.01
N ALA A 192 0.31 22.78 -16.78
CA ALA A 192 1.67 22.27 -16.64
C ALA A 192 1.85 21.52 -15.31
N ILE A 193 2.83 20.60 -15.29
CA ILE A 193 3.28 19.97 -14.04
C ILE A 193 4.04 21.04 -13.25
N SER A 194 3.57 21.30 -12.02
CA SER A 194 4.28 22.19 -11.10
C SER A 194 5.51 21.47 -10.52
N VAL A 195 6.63 22.17 -10.54
CA VAL A 195 7.89 21.71 -9.93
C VAL A 195 7.90 21.99 -8.45
#